data_7ea7602f19216660cc6169f665e73a34
#
_entry.id   7ea7602f19216660cc6169f665e73a34
#
_cell.length_a   1.000
_cell.length_b   1.000
_cell.length_c   1.000
_cell.angle_alpha   90.00
_cell.angle_beta   90.00
_cell.angle_gamma   90.00
#
_symmetry.space_group_name_H-M   'P 1'
#
loop_
_entity.id
_entity.type
_entity.pdbx_description
1 polymer ?
#
loop_
_entity_poly.entity_id
_entity_poly.type
_entity_poly.pdbx_seq_one_letter_code
_entity_poly.pdbx_strand_id
1 'polypeptide(L)'
;METVTKKNISKYIRLSKLRIVELLLITTVPSMIVSIYGFPPLELIVFTLLGGTLLAVSANVLNQIFEIETDRLMERTAKRPLVTGEINKKSAYVYSISLGLVGFLVLYTQTTELAAFIALSANIFYSFIYTLVLKPRTNQNIV
;
A
#
# COMPACT_ATOMS: atom_id res chain seq x y z
N MET A 1 16.85 -14.78 20.56
CA MET A 1 15.47 -14.30 20.35
C MET A 1 15.40 -13.02 19.50
N GLU A 2 16.26 -12.02 19.70
CA GLU A 2 16.32 -10.76 18.91
C GLU A 2 16.57 -10.94 17.40
N THR A 3 17.43 -11.86 17.02
CA THR A 3 17.77 -12.11 15.59
C THR A 3 16.62 -12.66 14.75
N VAL A 4 15.76 -13.48 15.33
CA VAL A 4 14.58 -14.05 14.66
C VAL A 4 13.52 -12.99 14.44
N THR A 5 13.30 -12.09 15.41
CA THR A 5 12.35 -10.99 15.33
C THR A 5 12.77 -9.97 14.26
N LYS A 6 14.05 -9.56 14.22
CA LYS A 6 14.59 -8.66 13.19
C LYS A 6 14.44 -9.25 11.78
N LYS A 7 14.69 -10.55 11.61
CA LYS A 7 14.54 -11.24 10.32
C LYS A 7 13.07 -11.27 9.85
N ASN A 8 12.13 -11.43 10.78
CA ASN A 8 10.70 -11.41 10.45
C ASN A 8 10.22 -9.99 10.06
N ILE A 9 10.59 -8.96 10.79
CA ILE A 9 10.24 -7.56 10.46
C ILE A 9 10.78 -7.17 9.08
N SER A 10 12.02 -7.52 8.77
CA SER A 10 12.64 -7.24 7.46
C SER A 10 11.84 -7.82 6.28
N LYS A 11 11.22 -9.00 6.43
CA LYS A 11 10.39 -9.62 5.37
C LYS A 11 9.13 -8.79 5.10
N TYR A 12 8.45 -8.31 6.14
CA TYR A 12 7.24 -7.49 6.00
C TYR A 12 7.57 -6.09 5.45
N ILE A 13 8.71 -5.50 5.80
CA ILE A 13 9.19 -4.24 5.21
C ILE A 13 9.42 -4.41 3.71
N ARG A 14 10.08 -5.51 3.28
CA ARG A 14 10.27 -5.82 1.85
C ARG A 14 8.93 -6.05 1.13
N LEU A 15 7.97 -6.67 1.79
CA LEU A 15 6.63 -6.88 1.27
C LEU A 15 5.89 -5.54 1.07
N SER A 16 6.11 -4.56 1.93
CA SER A 16 5.42 -3.26 1.94
C SER A 16 5.81 -2.35 0.77
N LYS A 17 6.92 -2.61 0.05
CA LYS A 17 7.40 -1.79 -1.09
C LYS A 17 7.43 -0.28 -0.79
N LEU A 18 8.04 0.12 0.30
CA LEU A 18 8.02 1.51 0.81
C LEU A 18 8.47 2.55 -0.23
N ARG A 19 9.36 2.20 -1.17
CA ARG A 19 9.82 3.10 -2.23
C ARG A 19 8.69 3.67 -3.10
N ILE A 20 7.61 2.90 -3.32
CA ILE A 20 6.43 3.38 -4.06
C ILE A 20 5.60 4.31 -3.18
N VAL A 21 5.55 4.02 -1.88
CA VAL A 21 4.83 4.84 -0.90
C VAL A 21 5.51 6.20 -0.74
N GLU A 22 6.84 6.27 -0.73
CA GLU A 22 7.61 7.52 -0.65
C GLU A 22 7.19 8.51 -1.74
N LEU A 23 7.02 8.07 -2.98
CA LEU A 23 6.59 8.92 -4.08
C LEU A 23 5.18 9.50 -3.83
N LEU A 24 4.27 8.68 -3.32
CA LEU A 24 2.93 9.12 -2.96
C LEU A 24 2.97 10.20 -1.85
N LEU A 25 3.81 10.02 -0.84
CA LEU A 25 3.95 10.96 0.27
C LEU A 25 4.49 12.33 -0.21
N ILE A 26 5.48 12.33 -1.10
CA ILE A 26 6.07 13.55 -1.66
C ILE A 26 5.03 14.36 -2.45
N THR A 27 4.10 13.72 -3.13
CA THR A 27 3.05 14.42 -3.89
C THR A 27 1.86 14.87 -3.03
N THR A 28 1.60 14.20 -1.91
CA THR A 28 0.44 14.48 -1.05
C THR A 28 0.56 15.85 -0.38
N VAL A 29 1.69 16.18 0.24
CA VAL A 29 1.85 17.46 0.97
C VAL A 29 1.71 18.68 0.07
N PRO A 30 2.37 18.78 -1.10
CA PRO A 30 2.12 19.86 -2.05
C PRO A 30 0.66 19.99 -2.47
N SER A 31 -0.02 18.86 -2.70
CA SER A 31 -1.44 18.86 -3.07
C SER A 31 -2.33 19.42 -1.96
N MET A 32 -2.02 19.10 -0.70
CA MET A 32 -2.73 19.66 0.47
C MET A 32 -2.53 21.19 0.57
N ILE A 33 -1.30 21.67 0.35
CA ILE A 33 -0.98 23.11 0.37
C ILE A 33 -1.77 23.87 -0.70
N VAL A 34 -1.80 23.32 -1.91
CA VAL A 34 -2.54 23.95 -3.04
C VAL A 34 -4.03 23.94 -2.79
N SER A 35 -4.60 22.90 -2.21
CA SER A 35 -6.05 22.77 -2.01
C SER A 35 -6.64 23.78 -1.04
N ILE A 36 -5.87 24.25 -0.06
CA ILE A 36 -6.32 25.23 0.94
C ILE A 36 -5.69 26.62 0.76
N TYR A 37 -4.89 26.81 -0.31
CA TYR A 37 -4.13 28.05 -0.55
C TYR A 37 -3.27 28.49 0.65
N GLY A 38 -2.73 27.52 1.41
CA GLY A 38 -1.96 27.78 2.62
C GLY A 38 -1.33 26.53 3.19
N PHE A 39 -0.69 26.65 4.36
CA PHE A 39 -0.04 25.51 5.00
C PHE A 39 -1.05 24.75 5.89
N PRO A 40 -1.32 23.47 5.64
CA PRO A 40 -2.24 22.68 6.47
C PRO A 40 -1.71 22.54 7.90
N PRO A 41 -2.60 22.36 8.90
CA PRO A 41 -2.17 21.97 10.24
C PRO A 41 -1.27 20.76 10.19
N LEU A 42 -0.18 20.78 10.97
CA LEU A 42 0.80 19.68 11.00
C LEU A 42 0.14 18.32 11.34
N GLU A 43 -0.82 18.35 12.25
CA GLU A 43 -1.59 17.17 12.64
C GLU A 43 -2.32 16.55 11.45
N LEU A 44 -2.99 17.36 10.63
CA LEU A 44 -3.66 16.89 9.42
C LEU A 44 -2.69 16.28 8.42
N ILE A 45 -1.51 16.87 8.24
CA ILE A 45 -0.45 16.32 7.38
C ILE A 45 -0.04 14.95 7.89
N VAL A 46 0.30 14.84 9.18
CA VAL A 46 0.79 13.59 9.79
C VAL A 46 -0.23 12.47 9.65
N PHE A 47 -1.49 12.70 10.00
CA PHE A 47 -2.52 11.66 9.91
C PHE A 47 -2.89 11.30 8.48
N THR A 48 -2.89 12.27 7.55
CA THR A 48 -3.08 11.99 6.12
C THR A 48 -1.96 11.10 5.57
N LEU A 49 -0.71 11.43 5.88
CA LEU A 49 0.45 10.64 5.45
C LEU A 49 0.44 9.24 6.08
N LEU A 50 0.14 9.15 7.37
CA LEU A 50 0.09 7.86 8.08
C LEU A 50 -1.01 6.95 7.52
N GLY A 51 -2.24 7.43 7.48
CA GLY A 51 -3.38 6.65 6.99
C GLY A 51 -3.25 6.29 5.51
N GLY A 52 -2.80 7.25 4.68
CA GLY A 52 -2.52 7.03 3.26
C GLY A 52 -1.42 5.99 3.03
N THR A 53 -0.34 6.04 3.83
CA THR A 53 0.73 5.04 3.81
C THR A 53 0.21 3.64 4.11
N LEU A 54 -0.57 3.48 5.18
CA LEU A 54 -1.11 2.19 5.58
C LEU A 54 -2.03 1.59 4.51
N LEU A 55 -2.91 2.40 3.90
CA LEU A 55 -3.76 1.98 2.78
C LEU A 55 -2.95 1.63 1.53
N ALA A 56 -1.93 2.42 1.19
CA ALA A 56 -1.07 2.14 0.04
C ALA A 56 -0.26 0.85 0.22
N VAL A 57 0.28 0.61 1.42
CA VAL A 57 0.96 -0.65 1.76
C VAL A 57 0.00 -1.83 1.68
N SER A 58 -1.22 -1.69 2.22
CA SER A 58 -2.27 -2.71 2.09
C SER A 58 -2.51 -3.08 0.64
N ALA A 59 -2.73 -2.10 -0.23
CA ALA A 59 -2.94 -2.31 -1.66
C ALA A 59 -1.76 -2.98 -2.35
N ASN A 60 -0.52 -2.56 -2.03
CA ASN A 60 0.70 -3.17 -2.56
C ASN A 60 0.86 -4.64 -2.16
N VAL A 61 0.47 -5.00 -0.93
CA VAL A 61 0.52 -6.38 -0.45
C VAL A 61 -0.54 -7.23 -1.16
N LEU A 62 -1.79 -6.74 -1.30
CA LEU A 62 -2.84 -7.44 -2.06
C LEU A 62 -2.42 -7.68 -3.50
N ASN A 63 -1.88 -6.66 -4.16
CA ASN A 63 -1.36 -6.81 -5.51
C ASN A 63 -0.33 -7.95 -5.61
N GLN A 64 0.63 -8.01 -4.68
CA GLN A 64 1.62 -9.11 -4.67
C GLN A 64 1.01 -10.49 -4.41
N ILE A 65 -0.06 -10.57 -3.60
CA ILE A 65 -0.76 -11.84 -3.35
C ILE A 65 -1.45 -12.34 -4.62
N PHE A 66 -2.04 -11.44 -5.40
CA PHE A 66 -2.71 -11.79 -6.66
C PHE A 66 -1.74 -12.12 -7.78
N GLU A 67 -0.54 -11.55 -7.75
CA GLU A 67 0.48 -11.68 -8.81
C GLU A 67 1.55 -12.74 -8.53
N ILE A 68 1.42 -13.59 -7.52
CA ILE A 68 2.46 -14.57 -7.12
C ILE A 68 2.94 -15.40 -8.33
N GLU A 69 2.04 -15.91 -9.16
CA GLU A 69 2.40 -16.75 -10.29
C GLU A 69 3.11 -15.96 -11.40
N THR A 70 2.63 -14.76 -11.71
CA THR A 70 3.27 -13.86 -12.67
C THR A 70 4.63 -13.38 -12.16
N ASP A 71 4.73 -13.04 -10.89
CA ASP A 71 5.95 -12.60 -10.24
C ASP A 71 7.04 -13.68 -10.23
N ARG A 72 6.66 -14.95 -10.22
CA ARG A 72 7.57 -16.09 -10.28
C ARG A 72 8.29 -16.19 -11.63
N LEU A 73 7.64 -15.76 -12.70
CA LEU A 73 8.18 -15.82 -14.07
C LEU A 73 9.16 -14.68 -14.39
N MET A 74 9.17 -13.63 -13.58
CA MET A 74 9.98 -12.43 -13.81
C MET A 74 11.21 -12.42 -12.89
N GLU A 75 12.43 -12.32 -13.43
CA GLU A 75 13.67 -12.28 -12.65
C GLU A 75 13.66 -11.19 -11.55
N ARG A 76 13.11 -10.01 -11.87
CA ARG A 76 13.04 -8.87 -10.95
C ARG A 76 12.15 -9.14 -9.73
N THR A 77 11.12 -9.96 -9.87
CA THR A 77 10.10 -10.20 -8.84
C THR A 77 10.16 -11.60 -8.24
N ALA A 78 10.89 -12.53 -8.83
CA ALA A 78 11.07 -13.90 -8.35
C ALA A 78 11.63 -13.97 -6.91
N LYS A 79 12.33 -12.93 -6.46
CA LYS A 79 12.92 -12.83 -5.10
C LYS A 79 11.97 -12.21 -4.05
N ARG A 80 10.69 -11.94 -4.40
CA ARG A 80 9.71 -11.38 -3.45
C ARG A 80 9.38 -12.39 -2.34
N PRO A 81 9.16 -11.93 -1.08
CA PRO A 81 8.91 -12.81 0.06
C PRO A 81 7.73 -13.78 -0.11
N LEU A 82 6.70 -13.40 -0.88
CA LEU A 82 5.56 -14.27 -1.20
C LEU A 82 5.89 -15.31 -2.25
N VAL A 83 6.74 -14.99 -3.22
CA VAL A 83 7.17 -15.92 -4.28
C VAL A 83 8.14 -16.96 -3.73
N THR A 84 9.06 -16.55 -2.86
CA THR A 84 10.04 -17.44 -2.21
C THR A 84 9.45 -18.27 -1.06
N GLY A 85 8.20 -18.00 -0.66
CA GLY A 85 7.57 -18.66 0.48
C GLY A 85 8.06 -18.20 1.86
N GLU A 86 8.87 -17.12 1.94
CA GLU A 86 9.33 -16.55 3.21
C GLU A 86 8.15 -16.02 4.06
N ILE A 87 7.05 -15.65 3.42
CA ILE A 87 5.79 -15.23 4.06
C ILE A 87 4.66 -16.08 3.49
N ASN A 88 3.85 -16.66 4.37
CA ASN A 88 2.67 -17.43 4.00
C ASN A 88 1.59 -16.47 3.44
N LYS A 89 0.89 -16.91 2.40
CA LYS A 89 -0.21 -16.19 1.76
C LYS A 89 -1.29 -15.73 2.77
N LYS A 90 -1.67 -16.60 3.71
CA LYS A 90 -2.63 -16.26 4.78
C LYS A 90 -2.14 -15.11 5.67
N SER A 91 -0.87 -15.16 6.08
CA SER A 91 -0.26 -14.10 6.89
C SER A 91 -0.19 -12.77 6.14
N ALA A 92 0.07 -12.80 4.84
CA ALA A 92 0.07 -11.61 4.00
C ALA A 92 -1.34 -11.02 3.86
N TYR A 93 -2.40 -11.83 3.71
CA TYR A 93 -3.78 -11.36 3.72
C TYR A 93 -4.14 -10.67 5.03
N VAL A 94 -3.85 -11.32 6.17
CA VAL A 94 -4.12 -10.74 7.51
C VAL A 94 -3.37 -9.42 7.66
N TYR A 95 -2.10 -9.37 7.30
CA TYR A 95 -1.29 -8.16 7.34
C TYR A 95 -1.88 -7.04 6.49
N SER A 96 -2.24 -7.32 5.24
CA SER A 96 -2.83 -6.35 4.33
C SER A 96 -4.16 -5.80 4.85
N ILE A 97 -5.08 -6.69 5.25
CA ILE A 97 -6.40 -6.29 5.75
C ILE A 97 -6.28 -5.47 7.04
N SER A 98 -5.38 -5.87 7.96
CA SER A 98 -5.14 -5.11 9.19
C SER A 98 -4.63 -3.70 8.90
N LEU A 99 -3.66 -3.55 7.98
CA LEU A 99 -3.14 -2.24 7.58
C LEU A 99 -4.21 -1.39 6.88
N GLY A 100 -5.00 -2.01 5.99
CA GLY A 100 -6.10 -1.33 5.30
C GLY A 100 -7.15 -0.80 6.27
N LEU A 101 -7.56 -1.63 7.25
CA LEU A 101 -8.53 -1.25 8.27
C LEU A 101 -7.99 -0.13 9.17
N VAL A 102 -6.76 -0.27 9.68
CA VAL A 102 -6.14 0.76 10.53
C VAL A 102 -5.95 2.06 9.74
N GLY A 103 -5.47 1.99 8.50
CA GLY A 103 -5.29 3.16 7.64
C GLY A 103 -6.61 3.89 7.36
N PHE A 104 -7.67 3.15 7.07
CA PHE A 104 -9.01 3.71 6.90
C PHE A 104 -9.51 4.38 8.18
N LEU A 105 -9.40 3.72 9.33
CA LEU A 105 -9.82 4.29 10.62
C LEU A 105 -9.04 5.56 10.98
N VAL A 106 -7.74 5.58 10.74
CA VAL A 106 -6.92 6.78 10.96
C VAL A 106 -7.42 7.95 10.11
N LEU A 107 -7.64 7.73 8.81
CA LEU A 107 -8.18 8.79 7.93
C LEU A 107 -9.58 9.21 8.35
N TYR A 108 -10.45 8.26 8.66
CA TYR A 108 -11.84 8.52 9.03
C TYR A 108 -11.98 9.35 10.31
N THR A 109 -11.14 9.08 11.32
CA THR A 109 -11.22 9.72 12.63
C THR A 109 -10.39 11.00 12.74
N GLN A 110 -9.30 11.12 11.97
CA GLN A 110 -8.32 12.21 12.12
C GLN A 110 -8.29 13.17 10.91
N THR A 111 -9.03 12.88 9.84
CA THR A 111 -9.10 13.76 8.68
C THR A 111 -10.58 14.02 8.31
N THR A 112 -10.98 13.74 7.09
CA THR A 112 -12.37 13.84 6.67
C THR A 112 -12.91 12.49 6.21
N GLU A 113 -14.21 12.24 6.44
CA GLU A 113 -14.86 11.02 5.96
C GLU A 113 -14.67 10.85 4.46
N LEU A 114 -14.81 11.94 3.70
CA LEU A 114 -14.62 11.92 2.25
C LEU A 114 -13.21 11.46 1.85
N ALA A 115 -12.17 11.95 2.52
CA ALA A 115 -10.78 11.53 2.26
C ALA A 115 -10.59 10.04 2.57
N ALA A 116 -11.16 9.54 3.66
CA ALA A 116 -11.10 8.13 4.03
C ALA A 116 -11.79 7.23 2.97
N PHE A 117 -12.98 7.60 2.52
CA PHE A 117 -13.71 6.83 1.50
C PHE A 117 -13.05 6.90 0.11
N ILE A 118 -12.50 8.03 -0.29
CA ILE A 118 -11.73 8.15 -1.54
C ILE A 118 -10.49 7.27 -1.48
N ALA A 119 -9.73 7.31 -0.38
CA ALA A 119 -8.53 6.50 -0.22
C ALA A 119 -8.84 4.99 -0.18
N LEU A 120 -9.93 4.59 0.47
CA LEU A 120 -10.40 3.20 0.47
C LEU A 120 -10.84 2.77 -0.93
N SER A 121 -11.58 3.61 -1.64
CA SER A 121 -12.02 3.34 -3.02
C SER A 121 -10.82 3.18 -3.96
N ALA A 122 -9.79 4.01 -3.81
CA ALA A 122 -8.55 3.88 -4.57
C ALA A 122 -7.82 2.57 -4.25
N ASN A 123 -7.77 2.16 -2.97
CA ASN A 123 -7.19 0.87 -2.56
C ASN A 123 -7.93 -0.31 -3.22
N ILE A 124 -9.26 -0.32 -3.16
CA ILE A 124 -10.10 -1.36 -3.76
C ILE A 124 -9.94 -1.37 -5.28
N PHE A 125 -10.01 -0.19 -5.91
CA PHE A 125 -9.84 -0.07 -7.37
C PHE A 125 -8.49 -0.63 -7.82
N TYR A 126 -7.40 -0.22 -7.16
CA TYR A 126 -6.06 -0.69 -7.50
C TYR A 126 -5.89 -2.20 -7.26
N SER A 127 -6.35 -2.70 -6.12
CA SER A 127 -6.15 -4.10 -5.75
C SER A 127 -6.99 -5.06 -6.61
N PHE A 128 -8.24 -4.74 -6.89
CA PHE A 128 -9.17 -5.64 -7.57
C PHE A 128 -9.36 -5.29 -9.05
N ILE A 129 -9.73 -4.04 -9.36
CA ILE A 129 -10.07 -3.67 -10.74
C ILE A 129 -8.80 -3.58 -11.58
N TYR A 130 -7.81 -2.80 -11.14
CA TYR A 130 -6.58 -2.66 -11.90
C TYR A 130 -5.80 -3.97 -11.97
N THR A 131 -5.53 -4.63 -10.84
CA THR A 131 -4.65 -5.80 -10.78
C THR A 131 -5.28 -7.03 -11.44
N LEU A 132 -6.56 -7.30 -11.21
CA LEU A 132 -7.20 -8.54 -11.69
C LEU A 132 -7.87 -8.39 -13.06
N VAL A 133 -8.32 -7.18 -13.41
CA VAL A 133 -9.12 -6.97 -14.63
C VAL A 133 -8.35 -6.21 -15.70
N LEU A 134 -7.82 -5.04 -15.39
CA LEU A 134 -7.18 -4.17 -16.38
C LEU A 134 -5.80 -4.67 -16.78
N LYS A 135 -4.96 -4.96 -15.81
CA LYS A 135 -3.55 -5.34 -16.06
C LYS A 135 -3.39 -6.57 -16.95
N PRO A 136 -4.19 -7.65 -16.85
CA PRO A 136 -4.08 -8.80 -17.75
C PRO A 136 -4.66 -8.55 -19.16
N ARG A 137 -5.52 -7.55 -19.31
CA ARG A 137 -6.29 -7.32 -20.55
C ARG A 137 -5.78 -6.18 -21.43
N THR A 138 -4.91 -5.33 -20.90
CA THR A 138 -4.41 -4.17 -21.65
C THR A 138 -2.90 -4.07 -21.60
N ASN A 139 -2.28 -3.78 -22.75
CA ASN A 139 -0.84 -3.47 -22.83
C ASN A 139 -0.53 -2.03 -22.39
N GLN A 140 -1.55 -1.23 -22.05
CA GLN A 140 -1.45 0.17 -21.64
C GLN A 140 -1.15 0.37 -20.14
N ASN A 141 -0.83 -0.70 -19.42
CA ASN A 141 -0.46 -0.66 -18.01
C ASN A 141 0.99 -0.20 -17.76
N ILE A 142 1.72 0.08 -18.84
CA ILE A 142 3.08 0.62 -18.82
C ILE A 142 3.03 1.98 -19.52
N VAL A 143 2.71 3.01 -18.76
CA VAL A 143 2.90 4.39 -19.17
C VAL A 143 3.84 5.04 -18.16
#